data_1c2ef8138a5d8bdc852e6bea3e213280
#
_entry.id   1c2ef8138a5d8bdc852e6bea3e213280
#
_cell.length_a   1.000
_cell.length_b   1.000
_cell.length_c   1.000
_cell.angle_alpha   90.00
_cell.angle_beta   90.00
_cell.angle_gamma   90.00
#
_symmetry.space_group_name_H-M   'P 1'
#
loop_
_entity.id
_entity.type
_entity.pdbx_description
1 polymer ?
#
loop_
_entity_poly.entity_id
_entity_poly.type
_entity_poly.pdbx_seq_one_letter_code
_entity_poly.pdbx_strand_id
1 'polypeptide(L)'
;MLELRNVTKMVGAVEHIRDVSLTLQHGSLNVLLGPTLSGKTSLMRLMAGLDVPTTGSVWFDGQNVTGMPVQQRKIAMVYQQFINYPAMTVYENIASPLRVAGTDQAKIDKEVRNAAGLLKLTPYLDRTPLSLSGGQQQRTALARAIVKNASLVLLDEPLANLDYKLREELRAELPKIFAAAGTIFVYATTEPHEALLLGGNTATLSEGRITQFGPTIDVFRKPIDLVTAKTFADPPLNTIVLAKKSPDFLLEGGVKLPVPAELAGIADANYTIGFQPHHLSLERPNAAAVPVRAKVTITEITGSESFIHLDFADARWVMLAHGIRDFEPDAEIEVFIDPRHIMVFDSNGSAVAAPKLAA
;
A
#
# COMPACT_ATOMS: atom_id res chain seq x y z
N MET A 1 14.94 -0.52 -16.79
CA MET A 1 13.78 0.37 -16.61
C MET A 1 12.54 -0.30 -17.20
N LEU A 2 11.44 -0.34 -16.44
CA LEU A 2 10.12 -0.79 -16.92
C LEU A 2 9.24 0.43 -17.14
N GLU A 3 8.58 0.52 -18.29
CA GLU A 3 7.65 1.60 -18.62
C GLU A 3 6.32 1.03 -19.09
N LEU A 4 5.25 1.56 -18.54
CA LEU A 4 3.88 1.43 -19.02
C LEU A 4 3.51 2.76 -19.66
N ARG A 5 3.04 2.74 -20.91
CA ARG A 5 2.69 3.94 -21.67
C ARG A 5 1.22 3.88 -22.08
N ASN A 6 0.37 4.69 -21.44
CA ASN A 6 -1.07 4.81 -21.66
C ASN A 6 -1.79 3.45 -21.72
N VAL A 7 -1.48 2.59 -20.76
CA VAL A 7 -1.96 1.21 -20.73
C VAL A 7 -3.39 1.15 -20.24
N THR A 8 -4.27 0.56 -21.05
CA THR A 8 -5.65 0.24 -20.68
C THR A 8 -5.90 -1.27 -20.84
N LYS A 9 -6.66 -1.86 -19.93
CA LYS A 9 -7.05 -3.26 -20.00
C LYS A 9 -8.55 -3.42 -19.80
N MET A 10 -9.21 -3.90 -20.85
CA MET A 10 -10.60 -4.37 -20.79
C MET A 10 -10.65 -5.87 -20.53
N VAL A 11 -11.61 -6.31 -19.73
CA VAL A 11 -11.98 -7.71 -19.52
C VAL A 11 -13.50 -7.81 -19.74
N GLY A 12 -13.91 -8.33 -20.87
CA GLY A 12 -15.28 -8.18 -21.32
C GLY A 12 -15.64 -6.70 -21.51
N ALA A 13 -16.71 -6.25 -20.88
CA ALA A 13 -17.15 -4.85 -20.88
C ALA A 13 -16.58 -4.01 -19.73
N VAL A 14 -15.79 -4.61 -18.83
CA VAL A 14 -15.26 -3.92 -17.65
C VAL A 14 -13.82 -3.47 -17.89
N GLU A 15 -13.55 -2.21 -17.56
CA GLU A 15 -12.23 -1.62 -17.64
C GLU A 15 -11.48 -1.85 -16.32
N HIS A 16 -10.52 -2.78 -16.34
CA HIS A 16 -9.73 -3.16 -15.17
C HIS A 16 -8.53 -2.26 -14.92
N ILE A 17 -7.96 -1.70 -15.98
CA ILE A 17 -6.87 -0.71 -15.94
C ILE A 17 -7.21 0.41 -16.92
N ARG A 18 -7.05 1.65 -16.48
CA ARG A 18 -7.53 2.87 -17.15
C ARG A 18 -6.40 3.84 -17.37
N ASP A 19 -5.86 3.88 -18.60
CA ASP A 19 -4.86 4.86 -19.06
C ASP A 19 -3.69 5.04 -18.08
N VAL A 20 -3.08 3.93 -17.69
CA VAL A 20 -1.95 3.94 -16.75
C VAL A 20 -0.64 4.19 -17.47
N SER A 21 0.07 5.24 -17.04
CA SER A 21 1.47 5.51 -17.41
C SER A 21 2.33 5.47 -16.15
N LEU A 22 3.40 4.65 -16.14
CA LEU A 22 4.25 4.44 -14.98
C LEU A 22 5.66 4.06 -15.42
N THR A 23 6.68 4.63 -14.78
CA THR A 23 8.09 4.31 -15.03
C THR A 23 8.76 3.84 -13.76
N LEU A 24 9.33 2.63 -13.78
CA LEU A 24 10.04 2.01 -12.67
C LEU A 24 11.52 1.81 -13.02
N GLN A 25 12.42 2.27 -12.14
CA GLN A 25 13.85 2.23 -12.36
C GLN A 25 14.47 0.92 -11.86
N HIS A 26 15.61 0.50 -12.45
CA HIS A 26 16.41 -0.59 -11.90
C HIS A 26 16.83 -0.31 -10.45
N GLY A 27 16.83 -1.35 -9.61
CA GLY A 27 17.17 -1.25 -8.20
C GLY A 27 16.12 -0.55 -7.36
N SER A 28 14.98 -0.13 -7.92
CA SER A 28 13.91 0.52 -7.17
C SER A 28 12.96 -0.48 -6.53
N LEU A 29 12.55 -0.17 -5.31
CA LEU A 29 11.42 -0.78 -4.62
C LEU A 29 10.18 0.07 -4.88
N ASN A 30 9.12 -0.55 -5.39
CA ASN A 30 7.88 0.11 -5.75
C ASN A 30 6.69 -0.63 -5.14
N VAL A 31 5.88 0.06 -4.37
CA VAL A 31 4.67 -0.48 -3.77
C VAL A 31 3.46 -0.09 -4.60
N LEU A 32 2.60 -1.04 -4.90
CA LEU A 32 1.26 -0.79 -5.44
C LEU A 32 0.28 -0.87 -4.26
N LEU A 33 -0.19 0.26 -3.79
CA LEU A 33 -1.09 0.37 -2.65
C LEU A 33 -2.51 0.69 -3.12
N GLY A 34 -3.49 -0.03 -2.61
CA GLY A 34 -4.89 0.26 -2.90
C GLY A 34 -5.82 -0.82 -2.37
N PRO A 35 -7.12 -0.54 -2.25
CA PRO A 35 -8.09 -1.51 -1.77
C PRO A 35 -8.19 -2.74 -2.68
N THR A 36 -8.85 -3.77 -2.20
CA THR A 36 -9.21 -4.93 -3.04
C THR A 36 -9.97 -4.46 -4.27
N LEU A 37 -9.69 -5.07 -5.42
CA LEU A 37 -10.26 -4.72 -6.74
C LEU A 37 -9.80 -3.36 -7.30
N SER A 38 -8.81 -2.68 -6.74
CA SER A 38 -8.28 -1.43 -7.29
C SER A 38 -7.48 -1.61 -8.60
N GLY A 39 -7.15 -2.85 -9.00
CA GLY A 39 -6.42 -3.15 -10.23
C GLY A 39 -4.97 -3.59 -10.03
N LYS A 40 -4.45 -3.73 -8.79
CA LYS A 40 -3.05 -4.10 -8.49
C LYS A 40 -2.61 -5.37 -9.23
N THR A 41 -3.32 -6.48 -9.02
CA THR A 41 -3.02 -7.76 -9.69
C THR A 41 -3.08 -7.65 -11.21
N SER A 42 -4.09 -6.95 -11.77
CA SER A 42 -4.22 -6.74 -13.21
C SER A 42 -3.03 -5.96 -13.77
N LEU A 43 -2.60 -4.90 -13.08
CA LEU A 43 -1.44 -4.11 -13.48
C LEU A 43 -0.15 -4.94 -13.45
N MET A 44 0.05 -5.74 -12.40
CA MET A 44 1.20 -6.64 -12.29
C MET A 44 1.20 -7.71 -13.40
N ARG A 45 0.05 -8.25 -13.77
CA ARG A 45 -0.07 -9.23 -14.88
C ARG A 45 0.31 -8.61 -16.23
N LEU A 46 -0.02 -7.33 -16.44
CA LEU A 46 0.41 -6.56 -17.62
C LEU A 46 1.93 -6.33 -17.61
N MET A 47 2.50 -5.92 -16.47
CA MET A 47 3.97 -5.79 -16.30
C MET A 47 4.68 -7.11 -16.58
N ALA A 48 4.12 -8.23 -16.11
CA ALA A 48 4.66 -9.57 -16.31
C ALA A 48 4.54 -10.05 -17.76
N GLY A 49 3.62 -9.50 -18.56
CA GLY A 49 3.27 -10.02 -19.88
C GLY A 49 2.44 -11.30 -19.85
N LEU A 50 1.75 -11.55 -18.72
CA LEU A 50 0.75 -12.59 -18.59
C LEU A 50 -0.57 -12.19 -19.27
N ASP A 51 -0.83 -10.89 -19.27
CA ASP A 51 -1.93 -10.28 -20.02
C ASP A 51 -1.37 -9.27 -21.03
N VAL A 52 -2.08 -9.12 -22.14
CA VAL A 52 -1.79 -8.09 -23.15
C VAL A 52 -2.72 -6.90 -22.89
N PRO A 53 -2.22 -5.67 -22.88
CA PRO A 53 -3.06 -4.49 -22.75
C PRO A 53 -4.01 -4.38 -23.99
N THR A 54 -5.19 -3.80 -23.76
CA THR A 54 -6.14 -3.49 -24.82
C THR A 54 -5.65 -2.33 -25.67
N THR A 55 -5.10 -1.31 -25.01
CA THR A 55 -4.41 -0.16 -25.64
C THR A 55 -3.16 0.18 -24.85
N GLY A 56 -2.28 0.97 -25.47
CA GLY A 56 -1.00 1.33 -24.85
C GLY A 56 0.08 0.28 -25.06
N SER A 57 1.20 0.42 -24.36
CA SER A 57 2.36 -0.45 -24.55
C SER A 57 3.20 -0.60 -23.28
N VAL A 58 3.89 -1.76 -23.20
CA VAL A 58 4.81 -2.10 -22.11
C VAL A 58 6.22 -2.16 -22.67
N TRP A 59 7.16 -1.45 -22.04
CA TRP A 59 8.55 -1.35 -22.46
C TRP A 59 9.48 -1.82 -21.35
N PHE A 60 10.53 -2.53 -21.71
CA PHE A 60 11.57 -2.95 -20.79
C PHE A 60 12.94 -2.64 -21.39
N ASP A 61 13.75 -1.83 -20.70
CA ASP A 61 15.07 -1.36 -21.13
C ASP A 61 15.07 -0.79 -22.58
N GLY A 62 14.07 0.02 -22.90
CA GLY A 62 13.92 0.67 -24.20
C GLY A 62 13.38 -0.24 -25.30
N GLN A 63 13.11 -1.51 -25.02
CA GLN A 63 12.51 -2.45 -25.94
C GLN A 63 10.99 -2.56 -25.69
N ASN A 64 10.18 -2.46 -26.75
CA ASN A 64 8.75 -2.76 -26.66
C ASN A 64 8.56 -4.27 -26.45
N VAL A 65 8.03 -4.64 -25.29
CA VAL A 65 7.76 -6.04 -24.91
C VAL A 65 6.26 -6.35 -24.89
N THR A 66 5.40 -5.46 -25.41
CA THR A 66 3.96 -5.69 -25.50
C THR A 66 3.67 -6.96 -26.27
N GLY A 67 2.90 -7.90 -25.68
CA GLY A 67 2.58 -9.19 -26.31
C GLY A 67 3.74 -10.21 -26.34
N MET A 68 4.96 -9.86 -25.88
CA MET A 68 6.05 -10.82 -25.75
C MET A 68 5.68 -11.90 -24.72
N PRO A 69 5.80 -13.19 -25.05
CA PRO A 69 5.52 -14.28 -24.13
C PRO A 69 6.33 -14.18 -22.84
N VAL A 70 5.70 -14.47 -21.69
CA VAL A 70 6.32 -14.39 -20.36
C VAL A 70 7.59 -15.24 -20.23
N GLN A 71 7.67 -16.37 -20.96
CA GLN A 71 8.82 -17.27 -20.95
C GLN A 71 10.10 -16.62 -21.52
N GLN A 72 9.94 -15.60 -22.36
CA GLN A 72 11.05 -14.83 -22.96
C GLN A 72 11.46 -13.62 -22.10
N ARG A 73 10.76 -13.37 -20.99
CA ARG A 73 11.04 -12.26 -20.09
C ARG A 73 11.76 -12.74 -18.82
N LYS A 74 12.77 -12.01 -18.39
CA LYS A 74 13.49 -12.28 -17.13
C LYS A 74 12.71 -11.75 -15.94
N ILE A 75 11.56 -12.33 -15.65
CA ILE A 75 10.67 -11.90 -14.56
C ILE A 75 10.41 -13.04 -13.59
N ALA A 76 10.10 -12.68 -12.33
CA ALA A 76 9.52 -13.58 -11.34
C ALA A 76 8.23 -12.96 -10.82
N MET A 77 7.18 -13.78 -10.65
CA MET A 77 5.93 -13.35 -10.03
C MET A 77 5.49 -14.36 -8.98
N VAL A 78 5.15 -13.85 -7.81
CA VAL A 78 4.50 -14.59 -6.74
C VAL A 78 3.07 -14.07 -6.64
N TYR A 79 2.13 -14.97 -6.85
CA TYR A 79 0.70 -14.66 -6.76
C TYR A 79 0.24 -14.70 -5.30
N GLN A 80 -0.84 -14.01 -4.99
CA GLN A 80 -1.53 -14.08 -3.71
C GLN A 80 -1.90 -15.53 -3.34
N GLN A 81 -2.36 -16.31 -4.32
CA GLN A 81 -2.47 -17.77 -4.20
C GLN A 81 -1.12 -18.39 -4.59
N PHE A 82 -0.30 -18.72 -3.61
CA PHE A 82 1.02 -19.31 -3.84
C PHE A 82 0.90 -20.64 -4.58
N ILE A 83 1.38 -20.66 -5.81
CA ILE A 83 1.37 -21.85 -6.66
C ILE A 83 2.70 -22.57 -6.51
N ASN A 84 2.68 -23.75 -5.87
CA ASN A 84 3.81 -24.68 -5.82
C ASN A 84 3.55 -25.92 -6.70
N TYR A 85 4.61 -26.58 -7.12
CA TYR A 85 4.52 -27.88 -7.81
C TYR A 85 4.25 -28.96 -6.78
N PRO A 86 3.05 -29.57 -6.72
CA PRO A 86 2.65 -30.43 -5.62
C PRO A 86 3.41 -31.75 -5.57
N ALA A 87 3.89 -32.25 -6.71
CA ALA A 87 4.65 -33.49 -6.83
C ALA A 87 6.17 -33.34 -6.55
N MET A 88 6.64 -32.10 -6.39
CA MET A 88 8.05 -31.81 -6.13
C MET A 88 8.26 -31.48 -4.65
N THR A 89 9.41 -31.86 -4.09
CA THR A 89 9.81 -31.41 -2.75
C THR A 89 10.00 -29.89 -2.70
N VAL A 90 10.13 -29.31 -1.50
CA VAL A 90 10.48 -27.90 -1.31
C VAL A 90 11.80 -27.58 -2.02
N TYR A 91 12.81 -28.45 -1.84
CA TYR A 91 14.10 -28.30 -2.55
C TYR A 91 13.90 -28.24 -4.06
N GLU A 92 13.17 -29.18 -4.63
CA GLU A 92 12.92 -29.25 -6.08
C GLU A 92 12.10 -28.06 -6.58
N ASN A 93 11.11 -27.62 -5.80
CA ASN A 93 10.36 -26.41 -6.10
C ASN A 93 11.29 -25.20 -6.23
N ILE A 94 12.16 -24.98 -5.22
CA ILE A 94 13.10 -23.86 -5.22
C ILE A 94 14.14 -24.01 -6.35
N ALA A 95 14.65 -25.22 -6.60
CA ALA A 95 15.62 -25.51 -7.64
C ALA A 95 15.06 -25.35 -9.07
N SER A 96 13.74 -25.47 -9.24
CA SER A 96 13.11 -25.58 -10.58
C SER A 96 13.50 -24.45 -11.56
N PRO A 97 13.50 -23.15 -11.19
CA PRO A 97 13.88 -22.10 -12.13
C PRO A 97 15.36 -22.12 -12.50
N LEU A 98 16.23 -22.58 -11.59
CA LEU A 98 17.66 -22.71 -11.85
C LEU A 98 17.96 -23.89 -12.80
N ARG A 99 17.23 -25.01 -12.63
CA ARG A 99 17.32 -26.15 -13.55
C ARG A 99 16.90 -25.78 -14.96
N VAL A 100 15.79 -25.05 -15.09
CA VAL A 100 15.31 -24.55 -16.41
C VAL A 100 16.34 -23.62 -17.05
N ALA A 101 17.06 -22.83 -16.24
CA ALA A 101 18.12 -21.95 -16.69
C ALA A 101 19.44 -22.68 -17.04
N GLY A 102 19.51 -24.00 -16.88
CA GLY A 102 20.73 -24.78 -17.13
C GLY A 102 21.85 -24.54 -16.15
N THR A 103 21.55 -24.11 -14.92
CA THR A 103 22.53 -23.81 -13.87
C THR A 103 23.20 -25.10 -13.38
N ASP A 104 24.51 -25.04 -13.10
CA ASP A 104 25.28 -26.13 -12.53
C ASP A 104 24.73 -26.62 -11.19
N GLN A 105 24.76 -27.95 -10.94
CA GLN A 105 24.12 -28.57 -9.77
C GLN A 105 24.72 -28.07 -8.44
N ALA A 106 26.03 -27.84 -8.37
CA ALA A 106 26.67 -27.32 -7.15
C ALA A 106 26.20 -25.89 -6.82
N LYS A 107 26.00 -25.07 -7.85
CA LYS A 107 25.43 -23.73 -7.71
C LYS A 107 23.95 -23.78 -7.32
N ILE A 108 23.16 -24.71 -7.91
CA ILE A 108 21.78 -24.93 -7.54
C ILE A 108 21.68 -25.25 -6.04
N ASP A 109 22.46 -26.20 -5.55
CA ASP A 109 22.41 -26.60 -4.13
C ASP A 109 22.74 -25.42 -3.20
N LYS A 110 23.75 -24.63 -3.54
CA LYS A 110 24.12 -23.43 -2.79
C LYS A 110 22.99 -22.40 -2.74
N GLU A 111 22.41 -22.04 -3.89
CA GLU A 111 21.35 -21.03 -3.97
C GLU A 111 20.06 -21.49 -3.29
N VAL A 112 19.69 -22.75 -3.44
CA VAL A 112 18.51 -23.34 -2.78
C VAL A 112 18.67 -23.30 -1.26
N ARG A 113 19.84 -23.71 -0.73
CA ARG A 113 20.11 -23.71 0.72
C ARG A 113 20.14 -22.28 1.27
N ASN A 114 20.73 -21.34 0.55
CA ASN A 114 20.73 -19.94 0.93
C ASN A 114 19.31 -19.38 1.03
N ALA A 115 18.48 -19.56 -0.01
CA ALA A 115 17.09 -19.11 -0.01
C ALA A 115 16.24 -19.81 1.05
N ALA A 116 16.47 -21.12 1.25
CA ALA A 116 15.80 -21.89 2.29
C ALA A 116 16.17 -21.44 3.71
N GLY A 117 17.45 -21.12 3.94
CA GLY A 117 17.94 -20.58 5.22
C GLY A 117 17.28 -19.23 5.53
N LEU A 118 17.28 -18.32 4.55
CA LEU A 118 16.66 -17.00 4.67
C LEU A 118 15.16 -17.08 5.04
N LEU A 119 14.45 -18.01 4.40
CA LEU A 119 13.00 -18.19 4.57
C LEU A 119 12.63 -19.24 5.61
N LYS A 120 13.59 -19.70 6.43
CA LYS A 120 13.38 -20.73 7.47
C LYS A 120 12.74 -22.01 6.94
N LEU A 121 13.11 -22.43 5.73
CA LEU A 121 12.61 -23.63 5.06
C LEU A 121 13.57 -24.82 5.16
N THR A 122 14.80 -24.63 5.67
CA THR A 122 15.81 -25.68 5.74
C THR A 122 15.31 -27.01 6.32
N PRO A 123 14.50 -27.05 7.42
CA PRO A 123 13.98 -28.31 7.96
C PRO A 123 12.93 -29.02 7.09
N TYR A 124 12.46 -28.35 6.04
CA TYR A 124 11.34 -28.80 5.22
C TYR A 124 11.74 -29.14 3.77
N LEU A 125 13.03 -29.06 3.44
CA LEU A 125 13.53 -29.21 2.06
C LEU A 125 13.11 -30.50 1.39
N ASP A 126 13.01 -31.61 2.15
CA ASP A 126 12.63 -32.93 1.64
C ASP A 126 11.10 -33.19 1.66
N ARG A 127 10.31 -32.23 2.14
CA ARG A 127 8.85 -32.35 2.19
C ARG A 127 8.22 -31.87 0.89
N THR A 128 7.03 -32.41 0.58
CA THR A 128 6.19 -31.91 -0.51
C THR A 128 5.27 -30.78 -0.02
N PRO A 129 4.81 -29.87 -0.89
CA PRO A 129 3.92 -28.77 -0.51
C PRO A 129 2.64 -29.21 0.23
N LEU A 130 2.08 -30.36 -0.08
CA LEU A 130 0.87 -30.89 0.56
C LEU A 130 1.05 -31.17 2.07
N SER A 131 2.27 -31.39 2.52
CA SER A 131 2.62 -31.61 3.94
C SER A 131 3.04 -30.31 4.68
N LEU A 132 2.91 -29.16 4.04
CA LEU A 132 3.31 -27.86 4.57
C LEU A 132 2.10 -27.04 5.02
N SER A 133 2.31 -26.18 6.03
CA SER A 133 1.35 -25.11 6.35
C SER A 133 1.26 -24.09 5.21
N GLY A 134 0.17 -23.29 5.17
CA GLY A 134 0.00 -22.24 4.18
C GLY A 134 1.17 -21.26 4.14
N GLY A 135 1.66 -20.80 5.30
CA GLY A 135 2.82 -19.93 5.37
C GLY A 135 4.13 -20.58 4.89
N GLN A 136 4.32 -21.91 5.08
CA GLN A 136 5.48 -22.63 4.53
C GLN A 136 5.40 -22.75 3.00
N GLN A 137 4.20 -22.98 2.47
CA GLN A 137 3.97 -23.01 1.02
C GLN A 137 4.22 -21.65 0.38
N GLN A 138 3.77 -20.56 1.01
CA GLN A 138 3.99 -19.19 0.57
C GLN A 138 5.49 -18.85 0.53
N ARG A 139 6.23 -19.20 1.59
CA ARG A 139 7.69 -19.04 1.64
C ARG A 139 8.40 -19.83 0.55
N THR A 140 7.92 -21.04 0.23
CA THR A 140 8.45 -21.86 -0.86
C THR A 140 8.29 -21.13 -2.22
N ALA A 141 7.13 -20.55 -2.49
CA ALA A 141 6.91 -19.75 -3.70
C ALA A 141 7.79 -18.49 -3.74
N LEU A 142 8.00 -17.82 -2.59
CA LEU A 142 8.90 -16.69 -2.47
C LEU A 142 10.37 -17.07 -2.72
N ALA A 143 10.83 -18.21 -2.16
CA ALA A 143 12.17 -18.73 -2.40
C ALA A 143 12.44 -18.98 -3.89
N ARG A 144 11.45 -19.51 -4.62
CA ARG A 144 11.52 -19.69 -6.08
C ARG A 144 11.71 -18.39 -6.83
N ALA A 145 11.06 -17.31 -6.39
CA ALA A 145 11.21 -15.99 -6.99
C ALA A 145 12.60 -15.40 -6.72
N ILE A 146 13.13 -15.57 -5.51
CA ILE A 146 14.45 -15.07 -5.11
C ILE A 146 15.57 -15.73 -5.94
N VAL A 147 15.59 -17.06 -6.04
CA VAL A 147 16.66 -17.78 -6.74
C VAL A 147 16.65 -17.57 -8.25
N LYS A 148 15.53 -17.10 -8.82
CA LYS A 148 15.40 -16.90 -10.28
C LYS A 148 16.31 -15.80 -10.83
N ASN A 149 16.83 -14.90 -9.99
CA ASN A 149 17.67 -13.76 -10.39
C ASN A 149 17.05 -12.95 -11.54
N ALA A 150 15.78 -12.59 -11.35
CA ALA A 150 14.97 -11.90 -12.34
C ALA A 150 15.28 -10.40 -12.37
N SER A 151 15.16 -9.77 -13.55
CA SER A 151 15.30 -8.31 -13.69
C SER A 151 14.08 -7.54 -13.18
N LEU A 152 12.93 -8.22 -13.08
CA LEU A 152 11.67 -7.71 -12.53
C LEU A 152 11.07 -8.78 -11.60
N VAL A 153 10.82 -8.41 -10.36
CA VAL A 153 10.14 -9.26 -9.37
C VAL A 153 8.84 -8.61 -8.94
N LEU A 154 7.76 -9.37 -9.06
CA LEU A 154 6.39 -8.94 -8.77
C LEU A 154 5.84 -9.82 -7.64
N LEU A 155 5.49 -9.22 -6.51
CA LEU A 155 4.92 -9.92 -5.36
C LEU A 155 3.51 -9.38 -5.07
N ASP A 156 2.52 -10.24 -5.21
CA ASP A 156 1.11 -9.91 -4.97
C ASP A 156 0.69 -10.37 -3.58
N GLU A 157 0.60 -9.45 -2.63
CA GLU A 157 0.29 -9.66 -1.21
C GLU A 157 1.12 -10.81 -0.58
N PRO A 158 2.46 -10.80 -0.70
CA PRO A 158 3.30 -11.97 -0.43
C PRO A 158 3.41 -12.33 1.05
N LEU A 159 2.93 -11.51 1.97
CA LEU A 159 3.03 -11.70 3.41
C LEU A 159 1.68 -11.89 4.12
N ALA A 160 0.56 -11.84 3.39
CA ALA A 160 -0.79 -11.84 3.96
C ALA A 160 -1.13 -13.07 4.84
N ASN A 161 -0.59 -14.25 4.48
CA ASN A 161 -0.90 -15.52 5.17
C ASN A 161 0.19 -15.97 6.16
N LEU A 162 1.09 -15.07 6.57
CA LEU A 162 2.17 -15.37 7.51
C LEU A 162 1.77 -14.97 8.94
N ASP A 163 2.33 -15.71 9.91
CA ASP A 163 2.27 -15.28 11.30
C ASP A 163 2.99 -13.93 11.51
N TYR A 164 2.57 -13.19 12.53
CA TYR A 164 3.04 -11.82 12.79
C TYR A 164 4.57 -11.72 12.86
N LYS A 165 5.22 -12.60 13.65
CA LYS A 165 6.67 -12.54 13.87
C LYS A 165 7.46 -12.73 12.56
N LEU A 166 7.06 -13.71 11.77
CA LEU A 166 7.71 -14.00 10.50
C LEU A 166 7.42 -12.92 9.46
N ARG A 167 6.21 -12.34 9.46
CA ARG A 167 5.85 -11.21 8.60
C ARG A 167 6.78 -10.03 8.86
N GLU A 168 7.01 -9.67 10.13
CA GLU A 168 7.93 -8.60 10.51
C GLU A 168 9.38 -8.88 10.07
N GLU A 169 9.87 -10.11 10.32
CA GLU A 169 11.22 -10.49 9.92
C GLU A 169 11.40 -10.40 8.39
N LEU A 170 10.47 -10.95 7.60
CA LEU A 170 10.56 -10.94 6.14
C LEU A 170 10.36 -9.53 5.57
N ARG A 171 9.51 -8.73 6.16
CA ARG A 171 9.30 -7.33 5.78
C ARG A 171 10.59 -6.52 5.87
N ALA A 172 11.39 -6.76 6.92
CA ALA A 172 12.68 -6.10 7.10
C ALA A 172 13.78 -6.63 6.15
N GLU A 173 13.73 -7.91 5.77
CA GLU A 173 14.76 -8.55 4.95
C GLU A 173 14.52 -8.42 3.44
N LEU A 174 13.27 -8.47 2.97
CA LEU A 174 12.96 -8.41 1.54
C LEU A 174 13.54 -7.18 0.84
N PRO A 175 13.43 -5.95 1.37
CA PRO A 175 14.01 -4.77 0.73
C PRO A 175 15.53 -4.88 0.54
N LYS A 176 16.25 -5.46 1.52
CA LYS A 176 17.70 -5.61 1.47
C LYS A 176 18.13 -6.60 0.38
N ILE A 177 17.40 -7.73 0.26
CA ILE A 177 17.65 -8.76 -0.74
C ILE A 177 17.51 -8.18 -2.15
N PHE A 178 16.45 -7.43 -2.38
CA PHE A 178 16.14 -6.92 -3.71
C PHE A 178 16.97 -5.71 -4.09
N ALA A 179 17.33 -4.84 -3.14
CA ALA A 179 18.23 -3.72 -3.38
C ALA A 179 19.62 -4.21 -3.84
N ALA A 180 20.15 -5.28 -3.22
CA ALA A 180 21.44 -5.85 -3.58
C ALA A 180 21.49 -6.46 -5.00
N ALA A 181 20.34 -6.85 -5.55
CA ALA A 181 20.23 -7.51 -6.86
C ALA A 181 20.12 -6.54 -8.05
N GLY A 182 19.96 -5.23 -7.83
CA GLY A 182 19.69 -4.25 -8.91
C GLY A 182 18.37 -4.50 -9.67
N THR A 183 17.49 -5.30 -9.10
CA THR A 183 16.22 -5.73 -9.68
C THR A 183 15.16 -4.63 -9.52
N ILE A 184 14.25 -4.50 -10.49
CA ILE A 184 13.02 -3.74 -10.30
C ILE A 184 12.10 -4.58 -9.42
N PHE A 185 11.73 -4.04 -8.27
CA PHE A 185 10.90 -4.74 -7.30
C PHE A 185 9.54 -4.08 -7.19
N VAL A 186 8.47 -4.87 -7.35
CA VAL A 186 7.08 -4.41 -7.23
C VAL A 186 6.36 -5.25 -6.19
N TYR A 187 5.82 -4.60 -5.19
CA TYR A 187 5.10 -5.20 -4.07
C TYR A 187 3.67 -4.66 -4.03
N ALA A 188 2.68 -5.50 -4.23
CA ALA A 188 1.28 -5.10 -4.10
C ALA A 188 0.77 -5.42 -2.69
N THR A 189 0.07 -4.46 -2.10
CA THR A 189 -0.56 -4.61 -0.77
C THR A 189 -1.85 -3.79 -0.66
N THR A 190 -2.71 -4.19 0.26
CA THR A 190 -3.85 -3.40 0.72
C THR A 190 -3.54 -2.63 2.01
N GLU A 191 -2.39 -2.92 2.66
CA GLU A 191 -2.03 -2.37 3.97
C GLU A 191 -1.13 -1.11 3.83
N PRO A 192 -1.61 0.10 4.19
CA PRO A 192 -0.80 1.34 4.16
C PRO A 192 0.47 1.25 4.99
N HIS A 193 0.39 0.57 6.14
CA HIS A 193 1.52 0.36 7.04
C HIS A 193 2.67 -0.41 6.36
N GLU A 194 2.36 -1.41 5.54
CA GLU A 194 3.38 -2.13 4.76
C GLU A 194 4.10 -1.20 3.77
N ALA A 195 3.35 -0.33 3.08
CA ALA A 195 3.93 0.63 2.16
C ALA A 195 4.91 1.57 2.87
N LEU A 196 4.53 2.09 4.04
CA LEU A 196 5.39 2.98 4.84
C LEU A 196 6.65 2.29 5.35
N LEU A 197 6.54 1.03 5.81
CA LEU A 197 7.68 0.27 6.32
C LEU A 197 8.64 -0.17 5.21
N LEU A 198 8.11 -0.57 4.05
CA LEU A 198 8.93 -0.96 2.91
C LEU A 198 9.66 0.25 2.31
N GLY A 199 9.07 1.43 2.35
CA GLY A 199 9.65 2.64 1.76
C GLY A 199 9.73 2.59 0.23
N GLY A 200 10.76 3.21 -0.34
CA GLY A 200 10.93 3.31 -1.79
C GLY A 200 9.90 4.24 -2.41
N ASN A 201 9.27 3.83 -3.51
CA ASN A 201 8.18 4.56 -4.17
C ASN A 201 6.85 3.85 -3.97
N THR A 202 5.77 4.60 -3.92
CA THR A 202 4.41 4.05 -3.87
C THR A 202 3.56 4.61 -5.02
N ALA A 203 2.88 3.72 -5.73
CA ALA A 203 1.77 4.04 -6.60
C ALA A 203 0.47 3.71 -5.86
N THR A 204 -0.35 4.71 -5.58
CA THR A 204 -1.71 4.50 -5.07
C THR A 204 -2.65 4.20 -6.22
N LEU A 205 -3.46 3.15 -6.06
CA LEU A 205 -4.40 2.67 -7.08
C LEU A 205 -5.84 2.75 -6.57
N SER A 206 -6.71 3.24 -7.43
CA SER A 206 -8.16 3.20 -7.24
C SER A 206 -8.84 3.01 -8.59
N GLU A 207 -9.83 2.10 -8.65
CA GLU A 207 -10.66 1.85 -9.85
C GLU A 207 -9.86 1.71 -11.16
N GLY A 208 -8.73 1.00 -11.11
CA GLY A 208 -7.87 0.76 -12.27
C GLY A 208 -6.97 1.93 -12.68
N ARG A 209 -6.92 3.02 -11.91
CA ARG A 209 -6.06 4.20 -12.16
C ARG A 209 -4.98 4.31 -11.09
N ILE A 210 -3.84 4.85 -11.47
CA ILE A 210 -2.86 5.37 -10.51
C ILE A 210 -3.31 6.77 -10.14
N THR A 211 -3.61 6.98 -8.85
CA THR A 211 -4.03 8.29 -8.33
C THR A 211 -2.81 9.16 -8.03
N GLN A 212 -1.72 8.57 -7.53
CA GLN A 212 -0.45 9.25 -7.32
C GLN A 212 0.70 8.25 -7.37
N PHE A 213 1.88 8.68 -7.82
CA PHE A 213 3.14 7.92 -7.78
C PHE A 213 4.30 8.81 -7.35
N GLY A 214 5.11 8.32 -6.43
CA GLY A 214 6.30 9.03 -5.95
C GLY A 214 6.95 8.36 -4.74
N PRO A 215 7.97 8.99 -4.11
CA PRO A 215 8.54 8.53 -2.87
C PRO A 215 7.45 8.31 -1.83
N THR A 216 7.45 7.15 -1.18
CA THR A 216 6.36 6.70 -0.28
C THR A 216 5.97 7.76 0.77
N ILE A 217 6.97 8.35 1.41
CA ILE A 217 6.76 9.39 2.44
C ILE A 217 6.13 10.64 1.85
N ASP A 218 6.50 11.02 0.62
CA ASP A 218 5.92 12.21 -0.04
C ASP A 218 4.47 11.98 -0.42
N VAL A 219 4.15 10.79 -0.96
CA VAL A 219 2.75 10.41 -1.30
C VAL A 219 1.88 10.38 -0.05
N PHE A 220 2.39 9.83 1.07
CA PHE A 220 1.69 9.82 2.35
C PHE A 220 1.47 11.23 2.92
N ARG A 221 2.52 12.06 2.92
CA ARG A 221 2.49 13.41 3.52
C ARG A 221 1.77 14.43 2.66
N LYS A 222 1.80 14.28 1.35
CA LYS A 222 1.30 15.25 0.37
C LYS A 222 0.42 14.56 -0.67
N PRO A 223 -0.72 13.98 -0.24
CA PRO A 223 -1.64 13.40 -1.19
C PRO A 223 -2.20 14.51 -2.10
N ILE A 224 -2.21 14.23 -3.41
CA ILE A 224 -2.71 15.20 -4.41
C ILE A 224 -4.23 15.20 -4.52
N ASP A 225 -4.87 14.18 -3.97
CA ASP A 225 -6.32 14.04 -3.96
C ASP A 225 -6.83 13.26 -2.72
N LEU A 226 -8.13 13.34 -2.49
CA LEU A 226 -8.82 12.69 -1.40
C LEU A 226 -8.74 11.16 -1.49
N VAL A 227 -8.68 10.61 -2.71
CA VAL A 227 -8.60 9.16 -2.93
C VAL A 227 -7.26 8.63 -2.43
N THR A 228 -6.17 9.31 -2.79
CA THR A 228 -4.81 9.00 -2.29
C THR A 228 -4.74 9.14 -0.76
N ALA A 229 -5.29 10.23 -0.20
CA ALA A 229 -5.31 10.44 1.24
C ALA A 229 -6.04 9.32 1.98
N LYS A 230 -7.20 8.90 1.48
CA LYS A 230 -7.98 7.77 2.03
C LYS A 230 -7.26 6.43 1.87
N THR A 231 -6.56 6.22 0.75
CA THR A 231 -5.82 4.97 0.46
C THR A 231 -4.68 4.74 1.46
N PHE A 232 -4.08 5.82 1.97
CA PHE A 232 -3.00 5.75 2.97
C PHE A 232 -3.47 5.79 4.43
N ALA A 233 -4.76 5.92 4.68
CA ALA A 233 -5.28 6.05 6.04
C ALA A 233 -5.76 4.71 6.59
N ASP A 234 -5.12 4.26 7.67
CA ASP A 234 -5.51 3.11 8.48
C ASP A 234 -5.24 3.44 9.96
N PRO A 235 -6.28 3.60 10.80
CA PRO A 235 -7.74 3.58 10.49
C PRO A 235 -8.16 4.61 9.44
N PRO A 236 -9.41 4.51 8.92
CA PRO A 236 -9.90 5.38 7.84
C PRO A 236 -9.72 6.87 8.12
N LEU A 237 -9.39 7.64 7.09
CA LEU A 237 -9.28 9.09 7.16
C LEU A 237 -10.59 9.71 7.65
N ASN A 238 -10.51 10.53 8.69
CA ASN A 238 -11.63 11.35 9.12
C ASN A 238 -11.90 12.43 8.09
N THR A 239 -13.15 12.57 7.66
CA THR A 239 -13.54 13.58 6.68
C THR A 239 -14.83 14.28 7.11
N ILE A 240 -14.95 15.57 6.75
CA ILE A 240 -16.16 16.35 6.91
C ILE A 240 -16.22 17.43 5.82
N VAL A 241 -17.41 17.74 5.32
CA VAL A 241 -17.61 18.85 4.37
C VAL A 241 -17.94 20.11 5.14
N LEU A 242 -17.15 21.15 4.98
CA LEU A 242 -17.32 22.42 5.67
C LEU A 242 -17.36 23.60 4.69
N ALA A 243 -18.22 24.58 5.00
CA ALA A 243 -18.23 25.87 4.32
C ALA A 243 -17.08 26.72 4.85
N LYS A 244 -16.21 27.21 3.95
CA LYS A 244 -15.27 28.27 4.28
C LYS A 244 -15.96 29.61 4.21
N LYS A 245 -15.86 30.39 5.30
CA LYS A 245 -16.21 31.81 5.37
C LYS A 245 -15.02 32.52 6.02
N SER A 246 -14.25 33.20 5.22
CA SER A 246 -12.97 33.82 5.66
C SER A 246 -13.08 34.49 7.00
N PRO A 247 -12.16 34.26 7.95
CA PRO A 247 -10.93 33.44 7.83
C PRO A 247 -11.07 31.96 8.25
N ASP A 248 -12.29 31.46 8.47
CA ASP A 248 -12.55 30.18 9.13
C ASP A 248 -13.34 29.19 8.26
N PHE A 249 -13.19 27.89 8.54
CA PHE A 249 -14.19 26.88 8.20
C PHE A 249 -15.25 26.82 9.30
N LEU A 250 -16.51 26.65 8.93
CA LEU A 250 -17.62 26.60 9.89
C LEU A 250 -18.01 25.16 10.21
N LEU A 251 -17.78 24.74 11.44
CA LEU A 251 -18.28 23.49 12.01
C LEU A 251 -19.72 23.69 12.52
N GLU A 252 -20.38 22.57 12.84
CA GLU A 252 -21.69 22.57 13.46
C GLU A 252 -21.67 23.31 14.80
N GLY A 253 -22.82 23.91 15.18
CA GLY A 253 -22.91 24.72 16.41
C GLY A 253 -22.18 26.06 16.35
N GLY A 254 -21.71 26.50 15.16
CA GLY A 254 -21.01 27.77 14.98
C GLY A 254 -19.55 27.76 15.44
N VAL A 255 -19.00 26.60 15.71
CA VAL A 255 -17.57 26.42 16.04
C VAL A 255 -16.73 26.76 14.82
N LYS A 256 -15.67 27.57 15.01
CA LYS A 256 -14.79 28.03 13.95
C LYS A 256 -13.49 27.22 13.95
N LEU A 257 -13.18 26.58 12.81
CA LEU A 257 -11.89 25.95 12.56
C LEU A 257 -11.05 26.88 11.71
N PRO A 258 -9.95 27.46 12.24
CA PRO A 258 -9.12 28.39 11.48
C PRO A 258 -8.58 27.77 10.19
N VAL A 259 -8.65 28.52 9.10
CA VAL A 259 -8.03 28.13 7.85
C VAL A 259 -6.50 28.21 8.02
N PRO A 260 -5.73 27.13 7.68
CA PRO A 260 -4.27 27.18 7.70
C PRO A 260 -3.73 28.39 6.92
N ALA A 261 -2.67 29.01 7.40
CA ALA A 261 -2.14 30.26 6.85
C ALA A 261 -1.79 30.15 5.34
N GLU A 262 -1.28 28.99 4.92
CA GLU A 262 -0.97 28.69 3.52
C GLU A 262 -2.22 28.59 2.62
N LEU A 263 -3.39 28.42 3.20
CA LEU A 263 -4.70 28.33 2.53
C LEU A 263 -5.55 29.58 2.70
N ALA A 264 -5.05 30.63 3.34
CA ALA A 264 -5.83 31.84 3.61
C ALA A 264 -6.44 32.47 2.35
N GLY A 265 -5.78 32.33 1.20
CA GLY A 265 -6.20 32.91 -0.10
C GLY A 265 -7.20 32.07 -0.90
N ILE A 266 -7.62 30.90 -0.45
CA ILE A 266 -8.62 30.12 -1.19
C ILE A 266 -10.01 30.77 -1.13
N ALA A 267 -10.81 30.57 -2.15
CA ALA A 267 -12.15 31.15 -2.24
C ALA A 267 -13.09 30.65 -1.13
N ASP A 268 -14.10 31.44 -0.78
CA ASP A 268 -15.19 30.99 0.08
C ASP A 268 -16.07 30.00 -0.70
N ALA A 269 -16.07 28.75 -0.27
CA ALA A 269 -16.77 27.62 -0.90
C ALA A 269 -16.88 26.47 0.09
N ASN A 270 -17.49 25.38 -0.32
CA ASN A 270 -17.47 24.12 0.43
C ASN A 270 -16.21 23.30 0.10
N TYR A 271 -15.56 22.80 1.14
CA TYR A 271 -14.38 21.96 1.04
C TYR A 271 -14.55 20.69 1.86
N THR A 272 -13.97 19.59 1.40
CA THR A 272 -13.80 18.40 2.22
C THR A 272 -12.54 18.57 3.06
N ILE A 273 -12.70 18.57 4.37
CA ILE A 273 -11.59 18.60 5.33
C ILE A 273 -11.29 17.17 5.73
N GLY A 274 -10.03 16.76 5.59
CA GLY A 274 -9.52 15.44 6.01
C GLY A 274 -8.48 15.58 7.12
N PHE A 275 -8.44 14.63 8.04
CA PHE A 275 -7.39 14.54 9.06
C PHE A 275 -7.23 13.08 9.52
N GLN A 276 -6.00 12.72 9.89
CA GLN A 276 -5.69 11.37 10.33
C GLN A 276 -6.28 11.08 11.72
N PRO A 277 -6.67 9.83 12.03
CA PRO A 277 -7.21 9.44 13.34
C PRO A 277 -6.34 9.84 14.55
N HIS A 278 -5.02 9.79 14.41
CA HIS A 278 -4.06 10.17 15.45
C HIS A 278 -3.88 11.69 15.63
N HIS A 279 -4.48 12.51 14.74
CA HIS A 279 -4.51 13.96 14.86
C HIS A 279 -5.76 14.47 15.58
N LEU A 280 -6.70 13.59 15.92
CA LEU A 280 -7.80 13.88 16.83
C LEU A 280 -7.38 13.47 18.25
N SER A 281 -7.53 14.33 19.24
CA SER A 281 -7.00 14.11 20.57
C SER A 281 -8.01 14.43 21.69
N LEU A 282 -7.90 13.72 22.83
CA LEU A 282 -8.67 14.01 24.05
C LEU A 282 -8.14 15.22 24.81
N GLU A 283 -6.85 15.50 24.68
CA GLU A 283 -6.22 16.61 25.34
C GLU A 283 -5.88 17.69 24.31
N ARG A 284 -5.96 18.96 24.71
CA ARG A 284 -5.65 20.08 23.82
C ARG A 284 -4.15 20.08 23.47
N PRO A 285 -3.74 19.76 22.22
CA PRO A 285 -2.33 19.62 21.87
C PRO A 285 -1.61 20.98 21.77
N ASN A 286 -2.34 22.07 21.51
CA ASN A 286 -1.81 23.44 21.40
C ASN A 286 -2.94 24.47 21.45
N ALA A 287 -2.56 25.75 21.53
CA ALA A 287 -3.52 26.87 21.66
C ALA A 287 -4.45 27.02 20.43
N ALA A 288 -4.03 26.58 19.24
CA ALA A 288 -4.81 26.70 18.00
C ALA A 288 -5.83 25.55 17.84
N ALA A 289 -5.68 24.47 18.62
CA ALA A 289 -6.58 23.33 18.52
C ALA A 289 -8.00 23.69 18.92
N VAL A 290 -8.95 23.23 18.13
CA VAL A 290 -10.38 23.57 18.23
C VAL A 290 -11.12 22.44 18.93
N PRO A 291 -11.82 22.71 20.06
CA PRO A 291 -12.64 21.71 20.73
C PRO A 291 -13.93 21.46 19.96
N VAL A 292 -14.30 20.21 19.84
CA VAL A 292 -15.61 19.77 19.34
C VAL A 292 -16.18 18.72 20.26
N ARG A 293 -17.50 18.71 20.45
CA ARG A 293 -18.20 17.67 21.20
C ARG A 293 -18.69 16.63 20.23
N ALA A 294 -18.28 15.37 20.47
CA ALA A 294 -18.67 14.24 19.64
C ALA A 294 -19.22 13.12 20.52
N LYS A 295 -20.09 12.32 19.96
CA LYS A 295 -20.76 11.22 20.64
C LYS A 295 -20.00 9.92 20.36
N VAL A 296 -19.63 9.17 21.40
CA VAL A 296 -18.98 7.87 21.27
C VAL A 296 -20.00 6.84 20.79
N THR A 297 -19.65 6.11 19.72
CA THR A 297 -20.43 4.97 19.25
C THR A 297 -19.91 3.65 19.77
N ILE A 298 -18.60 3.45 19.70
CA ILE A 298 -17.93 2.25 20.22
C ILE A 298 -16.46 2.56 20.51
N THR A 299 -15.90 1.86 21.49
CA THR A 299 -14.48 1.85 21.78
C THR A 299 -13.90 0.47 21.57
N GLU A 300 -12.87 0.36 20.71
CA GLU A 300 -12.11 -0.86 20.45
C GLU A 300 -10.75 -0.76 21.15
N ILE A 301 -10.42 -1.70 22.01
CA ILE A 301 -9.17 -1.71 22.80
C ILE A 301 -8.26 -2.82 22.30
N THR A 302 -7.08 -2.47 21.77
CA THR A 302 -6.08 -3.44 21.29
C THR A 302 -4.98 -3.75 22.32
N GLY A 303 -5.01 -3.08 23.48
CA GLY A 303 -4.03 -3.21 24.54
C GLY A 303 -3.04 -2.06 24.62
N SER A 304 -2.35 -1.74 23.53
CA SER A 304 -1.45 -0.56 23.45
C SER A 304 -2.16 0.70 23.00
N GLU A 305 -3.28 0.55 22.29
CA GLU A 305 -4.05 1.64 21.68
C GLU A 305 -5.54 1.40 21.85
N SER A 306 -6.32 2.46 21.74
CA SER A 306 -7.77 2.43 21.68
C SER A 306 -8.25 3.20 20.47
N PHE A 307 -9.16 2.59 19.70
CA PHE A 307 -9.86 3.22 18.59
C PHE A 307 -11.24 3.65 19.08
N ILE A 308 -11.47 4.95 19.14
CA ILE A 308 -12.71 5.52 19.64
C ILE A 308 -13.48 6.03 18.44
N HIS A 309 -14.59 5.37 18.13
CA HIS A 309 -15.48 5.75 17.03
C HIS A 309 -16.44 6.81 17.54
N LEU A 310 -16.56 7.89 16.78
CA LEU A 310 -17.26 9.10 17.16
C LEU A 310 -18.25 9.50 16.07
N ASP A 311 -19.45 9.87 16.45
CA ASP A 311 -20.39 10.59 15.60
C ASP A 311 -20.28 12.09 15.92
N PHE A 312 -20.04 12.89 14.86
CA PHE A 312 -20.04 14.35 14.92
C PHE A 312 -20.78 14.89 13.70
N ALA A 313 -21.86 15.62 13.92
CA ALA A 313 -22.77 16.02 12.85
C ALA A 313 -23.18 14.81 11.99
N ASP A 314 -23.07 14.91 10.65
CA ASP A 314 -23.33 13.81 9.72
C ASP A 314 -22.09 12.96 9.42
N ALA A 315 -20.98 13.18 10.14
CA ALA A 315 -19.70 12.50 9.91
C ALA A 315 -19.42 11.46 11.00
N ARG A 316 -18.82 10.35 10.59
CA ARG A 316 -18.22 9.36 11.50
C ARG A 316 -16.72 9.52 11.50
N TRP A 317 -16.15 9.63 12.69
CA TRP A 317 -14.71 9.77 12.90
C TRP A 317 -14.17 8.62 13.74
N VAL A 318 -12.89 8.39 13.60
CA VAL A 318 -12.13 7.48 14.46
C VAL A 318 -11.01 8.29 15.10
N MET A 319 -10.87 8.18 16.41
CA MET A 319 -9.75 8.73 17.14
C MET A 319 -8.84 7.58 17.58
N LEU A 320 -7.55 7.67 17.29
CA LEU A 320 -6.52 6.76 17.79
C LEU A 320 -5.90 7.38 19.06
N ALA A 321 -6.13 6.74 20.20
CA ALA A 321 -5.57 7.16 21.48
C ALA A 321 -4.60 6.11 22.02
N HIS A 322 -3.45 6.55 22.54
CA HIS A 322 -2.50 5.65 23.20
C HIS A 322 -3.01 5.16 24.55
N GLY A 323 -2.71 3.89 24.85
CA GLY A 323 -3.13 3.21 26.06
C GLY A 323 -4.59 2.79 26.04
N ILE A 324 -5.05 2.28 27.17
CA ILE A 324 -6.42 1.85 27.35
C ILE A 324 -7.28 3.08 27.68
N ARG A 325 -8.21 3.37 26.77
CA ARG A 325 -9.26 4.39 26.94
C ARG A 325 -10.58 3.68 26.71
N ASP A 326 -11.42 3.68 27.69
CA ASP A 326 -12.74 3.05 27.65
C ASP A 326 -13.81 4.11 27.89
N PHE A 327 -14.75 4.19 26.97
CA PHE A 327 -15.89 5.11 27.04
C PHE A 327 -17.17 4.33 26.84
N GLU A 328 -18.17 4.64 27.64
CA GLU A 328 -19.50 4.09 27.45
C GLU A 328 -20.10 4.54 26.10
N PRO A 329 -20.78 3.65 25.39
CA PRO A 329 -21.56 4.04 24.22
C PRO A 329 -22.49 5.20 24.54
N ASP A 330 -22.71 6.07 23.58
CA ASP A 330 -23.53 7.29 23.70
C ASP A 330 -22.95 8.39 24.61
N ALA A 331 -21.76 8.21 25.21
CA ALA A 331 -21.11 9.27 25.99
C ALA A 331 -20.74 10.46 25.06
N GLU A 332 -21.00 11.67 25.51
CA GLU A 332 -20.51 12.89 24.88
C GLU A 332 -19.11 13.21 25.42
N ILE A 333 -18.15 13.30 24.52
CA ILE A 333 -16.76 13.67 24.88
C ILE A 333 -16.31 14.90 24.09
N GLU A 334 -15.41 15.66 24.70
CA GLU A 334 -14.73 16.74 24.01
C GLU A 334 -13.45 16.21 23.40
N VAL A 335 -13.27 16.48 22.10
CA VAL A 335 -12.06 16.13 21.34
C VAL A 335 -11.55 17.35 20.60
N PHE A 336 -10.25 17.37 20.25
CA PHE A 336 -9.59 18.52 19.69
C PHE A 336 -9.10 18.24 18.27
N ILE A 337 -9.43 19.13 17.32
CA ILE A 337 -8.91 19.14 15.96
C ILE A 337 -7.78 20.16 15.89
N ASP A 338 -6.58 19.75 15.48
CA ASP A 338 -5.47 20.66 15.24
C ASP A 338 -5.49 21.14 13.78
N PRO A 339 -5.72 22.45 13.52
CA PRO A 339 -5.78 22.99 12.16
C PRO A 339 -4.48 22.85 11.36
N ARG A 340 -3.35 22.57 12.02
CA ARG A 340 -2.05 22.35 11.36
C ARG A 340 -1.95 21.01 10.65
N HIS A 341 -2.82 20.06 10.99
CA HIS A 341 -2.83 18.69 10.49
C HIS A 341 -4.01 18.37 9.59
N ILE A 342 -4.82 19.35 9.22
CA ILE A 342 -5.91 19.15 8.28
C ILE A 342 -5.41 19.17 6.83
N MET A 343 -6.05 18.36 6.02
CA MET A 343 -5.95 18.37 4.56
C MET A 343 -7.22 18.98 3.99
N VAL A 344 -7.11 19.77 2.96
CA VAL A 344 -8.25 20.49 2.36
C VAL A 344 -8.38 20.08 0.90
N PHE A 345 -9.54 19.58 0.52
CA PHE A 345 -9.87 19.12 -0.82
C PHE A 345 -11.04 19.91 -1.38
N ASP A 346 -10.97 20.24 -2.65
CA ASP A 346 -12.05 20.91 -3.38
C ASP A 346 -13.24 19.98 -3.66
N SER A 347 -14.26 20.46 -4.35
CA SER A 347 -15.45 19.69 -4.73
C SER A 347 -15.16 18.51 -5.67
N ASN A 348 -14.03 18.51 -6.35
CA ASN A 348 -13.57 17.43 -7.23
C ASN A 348 -12.69 16.41 -6.48
N GLY A 349 -12.42 16.64 -5.19
CA GLY A 349 -11.52 15.83 -4.38
C GLY A 349 -10.04 16.13 -4.59
N SER A 350 -9.68 17.17 -5.34
CA SER A 350 -8.28 17.59 -5.53
C SER A 350 -7.78 18.33 -4.30
N ALA A 351 -6.54 18.05 -3.88
CA ALA A 351 -5.94 18.79 -2.78
C ALA A 351 -5.73 20.27 -3.16
N VAL A 352 -6.23 21.15 -2.30
CA VAL A 352 -6.10 22.61 -2.52
C VAL A 352 -4.69 23.09 -2.16
N ALA A 353 -4.11 22.51 -1.11
CA ALA A 353 -2.68 22.52 -0.80
C ALA A 353 -2.38 21.36 0.15
N ALA A 354 -1.19 20.78 0.06
CA ALA A 354 -0.75 19.79 1.04
C ALA A 354 -0.30 20.51 2.33
N PRO A 355 -0.71 20.04 3.52
CA PRO A 355 -0.21 20.60 4.76
C PRO A 355 1.31 20.44 4.83
N LYS A 356 2.03 21.48 5.24
CA LYS A 356 3.41 21.34 5.70
C LYS A 356 3.33 20.67 7.06
N LEU A 357 3.47 19.34 7.10
CA LEU A 357 3.65 18.64 8.38
C LEU A 357 4.89 19.24 9.05
N ALA A 358 4.68 19.85 10.22
CA ALA A 358 5.78 20.20 11.10
C ALA A 358 6.59 18.94 11.41
N ALA A 359 7.91 19.06 11.27
CA ALA A 359 8.88 17.99 11.54
C ALA A 359 8.83 17.58 13.01
#